data_4f13f48ad28f7417ecc7e24a0c3bf4b4
#
_entry.id   4f13f48ad28f7417ecc7e24a0c3bf4b4
#
_cell.length_a   1.000
_cell.length_b   1.000
_cell.length_c   1.000
_cell.angle_alpha   90.00
_cell.angle_beta   90.00
_cell.angle_gamma   90.00
#
_symmetry.space_group_name_H-M   'P 1'
#
loop_
_entity.id
_entity.type
_entity.pdbx_description
1 polymer ?
#
loop_
_entity_poly.entity_id
_entity_poly.type
_entity_poly.pdbx_seq_one_letter_code
_entity_poly.pdbx_strand_id
1 'polypeptide(L)'
;MPELENPFQETLLSRHRAEPCTVVIFGATGDLTHRKLIPAIYNIAACGDLPPQFKVVGFARRDKTDEGFRTELEEGNRKNSRQGHNDELWGSFAQCIHYHRSEFEDLEGYKALGCLLDQFDVERGAPANRLFYLAAAPEAFKPILEMIRAAGLNKGVGDKWARVVCEKPFGKDLATARGLNAVVADTFAEKDTYRIDHYLGKETAQNIMVLRFANSIFEPNWNSRYIDHVQITCAENLGMEGGRGGYYDTAGALRDMVQNHLFQLLTLVAMEPPTDLSADSVRDEKVKVIRALRPLVGPEAVGKNVIRAQYTAGSVDGVSRVGYRQEDRVNPESKTEPFVALRLMIDTWRWQGVPFYIRVGKQLPKKATEISVHFKKPPQVPFATSTMLRNSENTLVIRIQPDEGIALRILCKQPGQAQNVQQVKMDFRYSSSFGKASPEAYERLLLDAMAGDATLFARRDEVENAWKFIDEIEHAWHKSDNPPTMHEYPAGSWGPKEADDLLRADGREWRLL
;
A
#
# COMPACT_ATOMS: atom_id res chain seq x y z
N MET A 1 -34.91 -10.37 22.16
CA MET A 1 -33.98 -9.63 23.01
C MET A 1 -33.68 -8.35 22.28
N PRO A 2 -33.79 -7.15 22.88
CA PRO A 2 -33.38 -5.94 22.17
C PRO A 2 -31.88 -6.04 21.87
N GLU A 3 -31.50 -5.77 20.61
CA GLU A 3 -30.12 -5.60 20.23
C GLU A 3 -29.52 -4.49 21.08
N LEU A 4 -28.45 -4.81 21.80
CA LEU A 4 -27.65 -3.82 22.49
C LEU A 4 -27.01 -2.92 21.45
N GLU A 5 -27.57 -1.75 21.19
CA GLU A 5 -26.95 -0.71 20.39
C GLU A 5 -25.59 -0.36 21.01
N ASN A 6 -24.54 -0.57 20.24
CA ASN A 6 -23.19 -0.22 20.67
C ASN A 6 -23.03 1.31 20.64
N PRO A 7 -22.94 2.00 21.81
CA PRO A 7 -22.86 3.47 21.86
C PRO A 7 -21.61 4.04 21.16
N PHE A 8 -20.61 3.21 20.85
CA PHE A 8 -19.46 3.60 20.04
C PHE A 8 -19.71 3.52 18.52
N GLN A 9 -20.83 2.92 18.11
CA GLN A 9 -21.18 2.80 16.69
C GLN A 9 -21.69 4.14 16.12
N GLU A 10 -22.33 4.98 16.91
CA GLU A 10 -22.82 6.30 16.48
C GLU A 10 -21.67 7.30 16.24
N THR A 11 -20.59 7.24 17.00
CA THR A 11 -19.44 8.16 16.85
C THR A 11 -18.52 7.76 15.67
N LEU A 12 -18.54 6.49 15.26
CA LEU A 12 -17.79 6.00 14.09
C LEU A 12 -18.61 6.09 12.79
N LEU A 13 -19.92 6.30 12.87
CA LEU A 13 -20.84 6.34 11.72
C LEU A 13 -21.17 7.75 11.22
N SER A 14 -20.69 8.82 11.88
CA SER A 14 -20.69 10.14 11.27
C SER A 14 -19.56 10.24 10.22
N ARG A 15 -19.57 9.37 9.21
CA ARG A 15 -18.84 9.65 7.96
C ARG A 15 -19.37 10.99 7.45
N HIS A 16 -18.53 12.01 7.45
CA HIS A 16 -18.84 13.23 6.73
C HIS A 16 -19.10 12.81 5.29
N ARG A 17 -20.38 12.78 4.91
CA ARG A 17 -20.76 12.47 3.54
C ARG A 17 -20.08 13.49 2.66
N ALA A 18 -19.24 13.04 1.71
CA ALA A 18 -18.50 13.95 0.85
C ALA A 18 -19.48 14.89 0.12
N GLU A 19 -19.08 16.14 -0.05
CA GLU A 19 -19.86 17.10 -0.82
C GLU A 19 -19.95 16.71 -2.29
N PRO A 20 -20.95 17.23 -3.06
CA PRO A 20 -21.05 16.99 -4.50
C PRO A 20 -19.70 17.20 -5.19
N CYS A 21 -19.27 16.20 -5.96
CA CYS A 21 -18.02 16.29 -6.70
C CYS A 21 -18.10 15.59 -8.06
N THR A 22 -17.21 16.01 -8.96
CA THR A 22 -16.95 15.34 -10.23
C THR A 22 -15.53 14.74 -10.18
N VAL A 23 -15.42 13.44 -10.45
CA VAL A 23 -14.13 12.75 -10.59
C VAL A 23 -13.74 12.69 -12.06
N VAL A 24 -12.60 13.27 -12.42
CA VAL A 24 -12.02 13.19 -13.76
C VAL A 24 -10.87 12.17 -13.74
N ILE A 25 -11.00 11.08 -14.49
CA ILE A 25 -10.00 10.00 -14.54
C ILE A 25 -9.17 10.14 -15.81
N PHE A 26 -7.91 10.55 -15.69
CA PHE A 26 -6.95 10.59 -16.79
C PHE A 26 -6.39 9.19 -17.03
N GLY A 27 -6.41 8.75 -18.29
CA GLY A 27 -6.07 7.36 -18.65
C GLY A 27 -7.25 6.40 -18.47
N ALA A 28 -8.46 6.90 -18.62
CA ALA A 28 -9.72 6.20 -18.33
C ALA A 28 -9.93 4.89 -19.11
N THR A 29 -9.26 4.69 -20.24
CA THR A 29 -9.30 3.43 -21.01
C THR A 29 -8.23 2.43 -20.60
N GLY A 30 -7.54 2.64 -19.48
CA GLY A 30 -6.49 1.79 -18.95
C GLY A 30 -7.03 0.66 -18.04
N ASP A 31 -6.18 -0.33 -17.79
CA ASP A 31 -6.50 -1.52 -16.97
C ASP A 31 -6.95 -1.17 -15.54
N LEU A 32 -6.30 -0.16 -14.92
CA LEU A 32 -6.63 0.27 -13.55
C LEU A 32 -8.08 0.77 -13.45
N THR A 33 -8.52 1.57 -14.41
CA THR A 33 -9.89 2.11 -14.43
C THR A 33 -10.92 0.99 -14.52
N HIS A 34 -10.70 0.01 -15.42
CA HIS A 34 -11.64 -1.10 -15.64
C HIS A 34 -11.65 -2.11 -14.49
N ARG A 35 -10.49 -2.40 -13.91
CA ARG A 35 -10.37 -3.47 -12.90
C ARG A 35 -10.49 -3.00 -11.47
N LYS A 36 -10.25 -1.71 -11.22
CA LYS A 36 -10.19 -1.20 -9.84
C LYS A 36 -11.04 0.04 -9.62
N LEU A 37 -10.86 1.13 -10.39
CA LEU A 37 -11.49 2.41 -10.05
C LEU A 37 -13.01 2.38 -10.22
N ILE A 38 -13.50 1.96 -11.38
CA ILE A 38 -14.95 1.89 -11.63
C ILE A 38 -15.64 0.86 -10.75
N PRO A 39 -15.10 -0.38 -10.57
CA PRO A 39 -15.66 -1.31 -9.58
C PRO A 39 -15.67 -0.76 -8.15
N ALA A 40 -14.65 -0.02 -7.73
CA ALA A 40 -14.64 0.62 -6.41
C ALA A 40 -15.71 1.70 -6.28
N ILE A 41 -15.84 2.61 -7.27
CA ILE A 41 -16.87 3.65 -7.28
C ILE A 41 -18.27 3.03 -7.32
N TYR A 42 -18.47 1.96 -8.10
CA TYR A 42 -19.72 1.21 -8.13
C TYR A 42 -20.04 0.57 -6.77
N ASN A 43 -19.05 -0.01 -6.10
CA ASN A 43 -19.25 -0.58 -4.75
C ASN A 43 -19.62 0.50 -3.73
N ILE A 44 -19.02 1.70 -3.83
CA ILE A 44 -19.40 2.86 -3.02
C ILE A 44 -20.85 3.27 -3.31
N ALA A 45 -21.26 3.26 -4.60
CA ALA A 45 -22.66 3.53 -4.99
C ALA A 45 -23.61 2.51 -4.39
N ALA A 46 -23.25 1.21 -4.45
CA ALA A 46 -24.04 0.11 -3.91
C ALA A 46 -24.23 0.22 -2.37
N CYS A 47 -23.28 0.83 -1.67
CA CYS A 47 -23.39 1.13 -0.24
C CYS A 47 -24.17 2.43 0.06
N GLY A 48 -24.53 3.23 -0.94
CA GLY A 48 -25.16 4.54 -0.78
C GLY A 48 -24.22 5.63 -0.25
N ASP A 49 -22.91 5.43 -0.33
CA ASP A 49 -21.88 6.32 0.21
C ASP A 49 -21.38 7.36 -0.81
N LEU A 50 -21.81 7.30 -2.09
CA LEU A 50 -21.46 8.34 -3.07
C LEU A 50 -22.06 9.71 -2.70
N PRO A 51 -21.33 10.81 -2.98
CA PRO A 51 -21.87 12.15 -2.85
C PRO A 51 -23.14 12.32 -3.69
N PRO A 52 -24.08 13.21 -3.28
CA PRO A 52 -25.22 13.52 -4.12
C PRO A 52 -24.77 14.13 -5.45
N GLN A 53 -25.49 13.82 -6.53
CA GLN A 53 -25.21 14.34 -7.88
C GLN A 53 -23.77 14.10 -8.37
N PHE A 54 -23.19 12.99 -7.94
CA PHE A 54 -21.85 12.54 -8.33
C PHE A 54 -21.73 12.33 -9.84
N LYS A 55 -20.61 12.71 -10.44
CA LYS A 55 -20.29 12.48 -11.85
C LYS A 55 -18.88 11.91 -12.00
N VAL A 56 -18.67 11.11 -13.03
CA VAL A 56 -17.36 10.61 -13.48
C VAL A 56 -17.12 11.03 -14.91
N VAL A 57 -15.96 11.59 -15.21
CA VAL A 57 -15.50 11.88 -16.57
C VAL A 57 -14.27 11.03 -16.86
N GLY A 58 -14.37 10.13 -17.81
CA GLY A 58 -13.22 9.43 -18.33
C GLY A 58 -12.50 10.28 -19.39
N PHE A 59 -11.24 10.69 -19.10
CA PHE A 59 -10.41 11.45 -20.03
C PHE A 59 -9.38 10.52 -20.68
N ALA A 60 -9.46 10.34 -22.01
CA ALA A 60 -8.49 9.55 -22.77
C ALA A 60 -8.53 9.87 -24.27
N ARG A 61 -7.49 9.43 -25.01
CA ARG A 61 -7.30 9.75 -26.44
C ARG A 61 -8.12 8.89 -27.42
N ARG A 62 -8.57 7.69 -26.98
CA ARG A 62 -9.32 6.78 -27.86
C ARG A 62 -10.66 7.39 -28.25
N ASP A 63 -11.07 7.15 -29.49
CA ASP A 63 -12.38 7.61 -29.96
C ASP A 63 -13.48 6.71 -29.40
N LYS A 64 -14.35 7.27 -28.57
CA LYS A 64 -15.47 6.58 -27.92
C LYS A 64 -16.63 7.54 -27.67
N THR A 65 -17.83 6.98 -27.72
CA THR A 65 -19.03 7.63 -27.19
C THR A 65 -19.21 7.31 -25.71
N ASP A 66 -20.03 8.06 -25.00
CA ASP A 66 -20.42 7.76 -23.62
C ASP A 66 -20.98 6.33 -23.49
N GLU A 67 -21.83 5.91 -24.42
CA GLU A 67 -22.44 4.57 -24.42
C GLU A 67 -21.40 3.46 -24.62
N GLY A 68 -20.49 3.62 -25.60
CA GLY A 68 -19.42 2.65 -25.83
C GLY A 68 -18.47 2.53 -24.64
N PHE A 69 -18.17 3.68 -24.00
CA PHE A 69 -17.33 3.68 -22.79
C PHE A 69 -18.04 3.01 -21.60
N ARG A 70 -19.34 3.31 -21.38
CA ARG A 70 -20.16 2.68 -20.33
C ARG A 70 -20.25 1.15 -20.49
N THR A 71 -20.42 0.67 -21.72
CA THR A 71 -20.48 -0.77 -22.03
C THR A 71 -19.19 -1.48 -21.67
N GLU A 72 -18.03 -0.92 -22.03
CA GLU A 72 -16.73 -1.50 -21.66
C GLU A 72 -16.50 -1.52 -20.14
N LEU A 73 -16.91 -0.45 -19.46
CA LEU A 73 -16.79 -0.37 -18.01
C LEU A 73 -17.72 -1.37 -17.29
N GLU A 74 -18.90 -1.62 -17.86
CA GLU A 74 -19.84 -2.62 -17.35
C GLU A 74 -19.23 -4.03 -17.35
N GLU A 75 -18.59 -4.42 -18.47
CA GLU A 75 -17.87 -5.70 -18.55
C GLU A 75 -16.77 -5.81 -17.48
N GLY A 76 -16.03 -4.74 -17.27
CA GLY A 76 -15.02 -4.65 -16.21
C GLY A 76 -15.65 -4.80 -14.81
N ASN A 77 -16.75 -4.12 -14.57
CA ASN A 77 -17.48 -4.17 -13.29
C ASN A 77 -18.05 -5.55 -12.99
N ARG A 78 -18.67 -6.23 -13.98
CA ARG A 78 -19.19 -7.61 -13.84
C ARG A 78 -18.12 -8.59 -13.37
N LYS A 79 -16.88 -8.39 -13.80
CA LYS A 79 -15.74 -9.28 -13.48
C LYS A 79 -15.05 -8.95 -12.15
N ASN A 80 -15.07 -7.69 -11.72
CA ASN A 80 -14.19 -7.21 -10.67
C ASN A 80 -14.91 -6.57 -9.47
N SER A 81 -16.23 -6.31 -9.53
CA SER A 81 -16.97 -5.81 -8.37
C SER A 81 -17.07 -6.88 -7.29
N ARG A 82 -16.65 -6.54 -6.05
CA ARG A 82 -16.76 -7.46 -4.89
C ARG A 82 -18.19 -7.68 -4.43
N GLN A 83 -19.08 -6.71 -4.70
CA GLN A 83 -20.51 -6.82 -4.37
C GLN A 83 -21.31 -7.57 -5.43
N GLY A 84 -20.64 -8.01 -6.51
CA GLY A 84 -21.31 -8.52 -7.68
C GLY A 84 -21.89 -7.40 -8.55
N HIS A 85 -22.58 -7.76 -9.62
CA HIS A 85 -23.20 -6.83 -10.54
C HIS A 85 -24.73 -6.89 -10.40
N ASN A 86 -25.36 -5.72 -10.35
CA ASN A 86 -26.81 -5.56 -10.38
C ASN A 86 -27.17 -4.63 -11.55
N ASP A 87 -28.00 -5.11 -12.48
CA ASP A 87 -28.32 -4.40 -13.73
C ASP A 87 -29.10 -3.10 -13.46
N GLU A 88 -30.00 -3.07 -12.49
CA GLU A 88 -30.79 -1.87 -12.13
C GLU A 88 -29.89 -0.79 -11.51
N LEU A 89 -29.03 -1.20 -10.56
CA LEU A 89 -28.06 -0.28 -9.96
C LEU A 89 -27.08 0.23 -11.01
N TRP A 90 -26.58 -0.65 -11.91
CA TRP A 90 -25.69 -0.24 -12.99
C TRP A 90 -26.36 0.75 -13.92
N GLY A 91 -27.63 0.51 -14.31
CA GLY A 91 -28.39 1.40 -15.17
C GLY A 91 -28.48 2.83 -14.63
N SER A 92 -28.67 3.00 -13.31
CA SER A 92 -28.67 4.32 -12.66
C SER A 92 -27.26 4.89 -12.50
N PHE A 93 -26.29 4.08 -12.11
CA PHE A 93 -24.90 4.49 -11.93
C PHE A 93 -24.25 4.91 -13.26
N ALA A 94 -24.49 4.20 -14.34
CA ALA A 94 -23.95 4.51 -15.66
C ALA A 94 -24.33 5.92 -16.16
N GLN A 95 -25.47 6.47 -15.73
CA GLN A 95 -25.88 7.85 -16.09
C GLN A 95 -24.94 8.91 -15.50
N CYS A 96 -24.16 8.56 -14.47
CA CYS A 96 -23.17 9.45 -13.88
C CYS A 96 -21.84 9.45 -14.66
N ILE A 97 -21.65 8.53 -15.63
CA ILE A 97 -20.38 8.31 -16.34
C ILE A 97 -20.42 9.01 -17.71
N HIS A 98 -19.43 9.83 -17.97
CA HIS A 98 -19.21 10.54 -19.22
C HIS A 98 -17.82 10.27 -19.76
N TYR A 99 -17.63 10.45 -21.07
CA TYR A 99 -16.35 10.30 -21.73
C TYR A 99 -15.92 11.60 -22.42
N HIS A 100 -14.68 12.00 -22.19
CA HIS A 100 -14.07 13.16 -22.81
C HIS A 100 -12.82 12.74 -23.58
N ARG A 101 -12.87 12.89 -24.91
CA ARG A 101 -11.75 12.54 -25.79
C ARG A 101 -10.78 13.71 -25.90
N SER A 102 -9.52 13.50 -25.50
CA SER A 102 -8.43 14.43 -25.79
C SER A 102 -7.06 13.76 -25.58
N GLU A 103 -6.01 14.34 -26.15
CA GLU A 103 -4.62 14.03 -25.83
C GLU A 103 -4.21 14.73 -24.52
N PHE A 104 -3.16 14.21 -23.86
CA PHE A 104 -2.74 14.76 -22.57
C PHE A 104 -2.03 16.12 -22.67
N GLU A 105 -1.53 16.46 -23.84
CA GLU A 105 -0.83 17.72 -24.16
C GLU A 105 -1.72 18.75 -24.86
N ASP A 106 -2.97 18.43 -25.14
CA ASP A 106 -3.89 19.30 -25.88
C ASP A 106 -4.64 20.27 -24.97
N LEU A 107 -4.18 21.52 -24.86
CA LEU A 107 -4.80 22.55 -24.02
C LEU A 107 -6.27 22.81 -24.38
N GLU A 108 -6.66 22.75 -25.66
CA GLU A 108 -8.06 22.99 -26.09
C GLU A 108 -8.96 21.86 -25.55
N GLY A 109 -8.46 20.63 -25.49
CA GLY A 109 -9.17 19.53 -24.84
C GLY A 109 -9.42 19.79 -23.36
N TYR A 110 -8.49 20.39 -22.62
CA TYR A 110 -8.71 20.76 -21.21
C TYR A 110 -9.66 21.94 -21.04
N LYS A 111 -9.66 22.91 -21.97
CA LYS A 111 -10.67 23.98 -21.98
C LYS A 111 -12.07 23.42 -22.25
N ALA A 112 -12.18 22.48 -23.21
CA ALA A 112 -13.44 21.77 -23.48
C ALA A 112 -13.90 20.94 -22.28
N LEU A 113 -12.97 20.27 -21.56
CA LEU A 113 -13.26 19.62 -20.28
C LEU A 113 -13.81 20.64 -19.26
N GLY A 114 -13.22 21.83 -19.16
CA GLY A 114 -13.72 22.91 -18.31
C GLY A 114 -15.18 23.28 -18.63
N CYS A 115 -15.50 23.48 -19.89
CA CYS A 115 -16.87 23.74 -20.32
C CYS A 115 -17.83 22.59 -19.96
N LEU A 116 -17.42 21.35 -20.10
CA LEU A 116 -18.22 20.18 -19.69
C LEU A 116 -18.48 20.17 -18.17
N LEU A 117 -17.46 20.47 -17.37
CA LEU A 117 -17.60 20.54 -15.91
C LEU A 117 -18.52 21.69 -15.48
N ASP A 118 -18.43 22.83 -16.15
CA ASP A 118 -19.31 24.00 -15.92
C ASP A 118 -20.75 23.69 -16.33
N GLN A 119 -20.96 22.93 -17.42
CA GLN A 119 -22.30 22.45 -17.80
C GLN A 119 -22.90 21.56 -16.68
N PHE A 120 -22.12 20.65 -16.10
CA PHE A 120 -22.58 19.84 -14.97
C PHE A 120 -22.93 20.70 -13.74
N ASP A 121 -22.19 21.76 -13.49
CA ASP A 121 -22.49 22.68 -12.41
C ASP A 121 -23.81 23.41 -12.64
N VAL A 122 -24.10 23.82 -13.88
CA VAL A 122 -25.40 24.40 -14.26
C VAL A 122 -26.54 23.39 -14.07
N GLU A 123 -26.36 22.13 -14.52
CA GLU A 123 -27.35 21.07 -14.34
C GLU A 123 -27.65 20.80 -12.85
N ARG A 124 -26.65 20.92 -12.00
CA ARG A 124 -26.80 20.78 -10.54
C ARG A 124 -27.44 22.00 -9.87
N GLY A 125 -27.39 23.15 -10.51
CA GLY A 125 -27.78 24.42 -9.91
C GLY A 125 -26.76 24.99 -8.92
N ALA A 126 -25.57 24.42 -8.82
CA ALA A 126 -24.47 24.86 -7.95
C ALA A 126 -23.11 24.32 -8.42
N PRO A 127 -22.01 25.06 -8.19
CA PRO A 127 -20.66 24.53 -8.39
C PRO A 127 -20.41 23.26 -7.58
N ALA A 128 -19.62 22.33 -8.15
CA ALA A 128 -19.17 21.14 -7.47
C ALA A 128 -17.65 21.09 -7.30
N ASN A 129 -17.22 20.29 -6.36
CA ASN A 129 -15.81 19.96 -6.16
C ASN A 129 -15.26 19.11 -7.31
N ARG A 130 -13.96 19.18 -7.58
CA ARG A 130 -13.30 18.50 -8.71
C ARG A 130 -12.14 17.65 -8.22
N LEU A 131 -12.21 16.34 -8.44
CA LEU A 131 -11.15 15.39 -8.11
C LEU A 131 -10.51 14.88 -9.40
N PHE A 132 -9.25 15.22 -9.63
CA PHE A 132 -8.47 14.77 -10.78
C PHE A 132 -7.68 13.53 -10.42
N TYR A 133 -7.96 12.41 -11.07
CA TYR A 133 -7.32 11.12 -10.81
C TYR A 133 -6.35 10.77 -11.94
N LEU A 134 -5.05 10.67 -11.62
CA LEU A 134 -4.01 10.35 -12.60
C LEU A 134 -3.84 8.82 -12.69
N ALA A 135 -4.69 8.15 -13.47
CA ALA A 135 -4.64 6.71 -13.77
C ALA A 135 -3.83 6.42 -15.05
N ALA A 136 -2.87 7.26 -15.37
CA ALA A 136 -2.00 7.17 -16.54
C ALA A 136 -0.59 6.70 -16.16
N ALA A 137 0.25 6.43 -17.16
CA ALA A 137 1.67 6.16 -16.92
C ALA A 137 2.37 7.40 -16.29
N PRO A 138 3.39 7.20 -15.43
CA PRO A 138 4.04 8.30 -14.69
C PRO A 138 4.59 9.41 -15.57
N GLU A 139 5.03 9.08 -16.77
CA GLU A 139 5.54 10.03 -17.78
C GLU A 139 4.47 11.04 -18.20
N ALA A 140 3.19 10.66 -18.11
CA ALA A 140 2.06 11.52 -18.47
C ALA A 140 1.66 12.49 -17.32
N PHE A 141 2.13 12.29 -16.09
CA PHE A 141 1.72 13.13 -14.96
C PHE A 141 2.10 14.59 -15.16
N LYS A 142 3.33 14.84 -15.62
CA LYS A 142 3.81 16.19 -15.85
C LYS A 142 2.95 16.94 -16.89
N PRO A 143 2.77 16.45 -18.14
CA PRO A 143 1.93 17.14 -19.11
C PRO A 143 0.48 17.31 -18.62
N ILE A 144 -0.12 16.31 -18.00
CA ILE A 144 -1.48 16.42 -17.46
C ILE A 144 -1.58 17.57 -16.45
N LEU A 145 -0.68 17.64 -15.48
CA LEU A 145 -0.67 18.67 -14.44
C LEU A 145 -0.44 20.08 -15.03
N GLU A 146 0.49 20.21 -15.98
CA GLU A 146 0.75 21.47 -16.67
C GLU A 146 -0.48 21.96 -17.43
N MET A 147 -1.21 21.06 -18.11
CA MET A 147 -2.44 21.41 -18.85
C MET A 147 -3.60 21.72 -17.91
N ILE A 148 -3.78 20.98 -16.82
CA ILE A 148 -4.77 21.31 -15.77
C ILE A 148 -4.55 22.75 -15.27
N ARG A 149 -3.29 23.12 -14.99
CA ARG A 149 -2.93 24.47 -14.55
C ARG A 149 -3.18 25.52 -15.63
N ALA A 150 -2.75 25.24 -16.87
CA ALA A 150 -2.88 26.16 -17.99
C ALA A 150 -4.36 26.45 -18.35
N ALA A 151 -5.24 25.45 -18.18
CA ALA A 151 -6.69 25.60 -18.36
C ALA A 151 -7.40 26.19 -17.12
N GLY A 152 -6.68 26.45 -16.02
CA GLY A 152 -7.27 27.00 -14.78
C GLY A 152 -8.12 26.01 -13.99
N LEU A 153 -8.04 24.70 -14.28
CA LEU A 153 -8.84 23.64 -13.66
C LEU A 153 -8.33 23.23 -12.26
N ASN A 154 -7.12 23.65 -11.89
CA ASN A 154 -6.51 23.38 -10.59
C ASN A 154 -7.09 24.20 -9.43
N LYS A 155 -8.07 25.01 -9.69
CA LYS A 155 -8.76 25.84 -8.70
C LYS A 155 -10.22 25.46 -8.62
N GLY A 156 -10.75 25.40 -7.41
CA GLY A 156 -12.18 25.27 -7.21
C GLY A 156 -12.92 26.53 -7.64
N VAL A 157 -14.20 26.41 -7.93
CA VAL A 157 -15.10 27.52 -8.24
C VAL A 157 -15.75 28.01 -6.95
N GLY A 158 -15.57 29.28 -6.59
CA GLY A 158 -16.10 29.84 -5.35
C GLY A 158 -15.40 29.24 -4.12
N ASP A 159 -16.16 28.60 -3.24
CA ASP A 159 -15.71 27.92 -2.02
C ASP A 159 -15.34 26.42 -2.24
N LYS A 160 -15.46 25.93 -3.48
CA LYS A 160 -15.21 24.54 -3.83
C LYS A 160 -13.72 24.26 -3.98
N TRP A 161 -13.36 23.01 -3.76
CA TRP A 161 -11.98 22.55 -3.89
C TRP A 161 -11.70 21.86 -5.23
N ALA A 162 -10.44 21.90 -5.65
CA ALA A 162 -9.87 21.05 -6.69
C ALA A 162 -8.71 20.25 -6.10
N ARG A 163 -8.76 18.93 -6.23
CA ARG A 163 -7.78 17.99 -5.66
C ARG A 163 -7.22 17.07 -6.72
N VAL A 164 -6.02 16.54 -6.47
CA VAL A 164 -5.38 15.56 -7.35
C VAL A 164 -5.03 14.28 -6.62
N VAL A 165 -5.32 13.14 -7.25
CA VAL A 165 -4.88 11.80 -6.83
C VAL A 165 -3.81 11.32 -7.80
N CYS A 166 -2.64 10.97 -7.27
CA CYS A 166 -1.51 10.47 -8.04
C CYS A 166 -1.27 8.99 -7.71
N GLU A 167 -1.26 8.15 -8.75
CA GLU A 167 -0.90 6.74 -8.64
C GLU A 167 0.61 6.52 -8.53
N LYS A 168 0.98 5.34 -8.02
CA LYS A 168 2.37 4.89 -8.06
C LYS A 168 2.77 4.44 -9.49
N PRO A 169 4.10 4.45 -9.78
CA PRO A 169 5.21 4.90 -8.95
C PRO A 169 5.35 6.42 -8.91
N PHE A 170 5.71 6.97 -7.76
CA PHE A 170 5.98 8.38 -7.60
C PHE A 170 7.50 8.65 -7.70
N GLY A 171 7.98 8.74 -8.94
CA GLY A 171 9.39 8.72 -9.28
C GLY A 171 9.99 7.30 -9.35
N LYS A 172 11.24 7.21 -9.80
CA LYS A 172 12.05 5.97 -9.84
C LYS A 172 13.34 6.10 -9.04
N ASP A 173 13.64 7.28 -8.56
CA ASP A 173 14.75 7.71 -7.70
C ASP A 173 14.41 9.05 -7.04
N LEU A 174 15.26 9.53 -6.13
CA LEU A 174 15.05 10.81 -5.45
C LEU A 174 14.96 12.00 -6.41
N ALA A 175 15.77 12.00 -7.46
CA ALA A 175 15.83 13.13 -8.41
C ALA A 175 14.51 13.26 -9.17
N THR A 176 14.00 12.15 -9.71
CA THR A 176 12.74 12.11 -10.45
C THR A 176 11.53 12.33 -9.53
N ALA A 177 11.57 11.80 -8.30
CA ALA A 177 10.52 12.06 -7.31
C ALA A 177 10.44 13.55 -6.94
N ARG A 178 11.59 14.22 -6.72
CA ARG A 178 11.64 15.68 -6.51
C ARG A 178 11.13 16.47 -7.70
N GLY A 179 11.52 16.07 -8.91
CA GLY A 179 11.03 16.70 -10.14
C GLY A 179 9.51 16.61 -10.26
N LEU A 180 8.94 15.44 -10.01
CA LEU A 180 7.48 15.25 -10.03
C LEU A 180 6.79 16.02 -8.89
N ASN A 181 7.35 16.00 -7.69
CA ASN A 181 6.84 16.78 -6.55
C ASN A 181 6.83 18.28 -6.84
N ALA A 182 7.82 18.81 -7.56
CA ALA A 182 7.86 20.23 -7.95
C ALA A 182 6.70 20.54 -8.92
N VAL A 183 6.48 19.72 -9.94
CA VAL A 183 5.37 19.90 -10.89
C VAL A 183 4.01 19.82 -10.19
N VAL A 184 3.85 18.86 -9.26
CA VAL A 184 2.61 18.77 -8.47
C VAL A 184 2.42 20.02 -7.61
N ALA A 185 3.46 20.49 -6.92
CA ALA A 185 3.40 21.66 -6.04
C ALA A 185 3.14 22.98 -6.79
N ASP A 186 3.59 23.06 -8.06
CA ASP A 186 3.28 24.21 -8.95
C ASP A 186 1.79 24.23 -9.37
N THR A 187 1.09 23.10 -9.25
CA THR A 187 -0.29 22.94 -9.72
C THR A 187 -1.27 22.86 -8.55
N PHE A 188 -0.98 22.09 -7.51
CA PHE A 188 -1.84 21.85 -6.35
C PHE A 188 -1.07 22.04 -5.04
N ALA A 189 -1.72 22.56 -4.01
CA ALA A 189 -1.17 22.59 -2.67
C ALA A 189 -1.03 21.15 -2.11
N GLU A 190 -0.10 20.93 -1.17
CA GLU A 190 0.13 19.60 -0.57
C GLU A 190 -1.14 19.03 0.09
N LYS A 191 -1.96 19.87 0.73
CA LYS A 191 -3.24 19.50 1.35
C LYS A 191 -4.28 18.98 0.34
N ASP A 192 -4.15 19.35 -0.94
CA ASP A 192 -5.04 18.97 -2.04
C ASP A 192 -4.43 17.88 -2.93
N THR A 193 -3.30 17.28 -2.49
CA THR A 193 -2.54 16.25 -3.21
C THR A 193 -2.57 14.92 -2.46
N TYR A 194 -3.06 13.87 -3.12
CA TYR A 194 -3.29 12.53 -2.58
C TYR A 194 -2.44 11.52 -3.33
N ARG A 195 -1.25 11.15 -2.78
CA ARG A 195 -0.38 10.12 -3.37
C ARG A 195 -0.77 8.75 -2.85
N ILE A 196 -1.27 7.90 -3.73
CA ILE A 196 -1.80 6.59 -3.35
C ILE A 196 -0.69 5.61 -2.99
N ASP A 197 -0.88 4.99 -1.82
CA ASP A 197 -0.37 3.68 -1.50
C ASP A 197 -1.55 2.79 -1.08
N HIS A 198 -1.92 1.83 -1.93
CA HIS A 198 -3.09 1.01 -1.69
C HIS A 198 -2.99 0.08 -0.47
N TYR A 199 -1.80 -0.13 0.11
CA TYR A 199 -1.64 -0.83 1.38
C TYR A 199 -2.21 -0.04 2.56
N LEU A 200 -2.13 1.28 2.52
CA LEU A 200 -2.74 2.15 3.55
C LEU A 200 -4.27 2.10 3.53
N GLY A 201 -4.86 1.82 2.36
CA GLY A 201 -6.31 1.63 2.23
C GLY A 201 -6.84 0.30 2.79
N LYS A 202 -5.97 -0.63 3.23
CA LYS A 202 -6.39 -1.91 3.81
C LYS A 202 -6.79 -1.74 5.27
N GLU A 203 -7.92 -2.33 5.68
CA GLU A 203 -8.46 -2.24 7.04
C GLU A 203 -7.44 -2.69 8.10
N THR A 204 -6.71 -3.78 7.85
CA THR A 204 -5.68 -4.27 8.78
C THR A 204 -4.49 -3.34 8.91
N ALA A 205 -4.11 -2.60 7.87
CA ALA A 205 -3.04 -1.62 7.97
C ALA A 205 -3.48 -0.41 8.83
N GLN A 206 -4.69 0.08 8.62
CA GLN A 206 -5.29 1.14 9.45
C GLN A 206 -5.45 0.69 10.90
N ASN A 207 -5.84 -0.57 11.11
CA ASN A 207 -6.04 -1.12 12.45
C ASN A 207 -4.74 -1.22 13.27
N ILE A 208 -3.55 -1.12 12.67
CA ILE A 208 -2.29 -1.06 13.43
C ILE A 208 -2.30 0.13 14.41
N MET A 209 -2.80 1.29 13.98
CA MET A 209 -2.93 2.47 14.85
C MET A 209 -3.93 2.22 15.98
N VAL A 210 -5.11 1.67 15.67
CA VAL A 210 -6.13 1.35 16.67
C VAL A 210 -5.62 0.29 17.65
N LEU A 211 -4.99 -0.78 17.14
CA LEU A 211 -4.39 -1.83 17.96
C LEU A 211 -3.39 -1.26 18.96
N ARG A 212 -2.50 -0.37 18.50
CA ARG A 212 -1.46 0.22 19.33
C ARG A 212 -2.03 1.26 20.29
N PHE A 213 -2.75 2.25 19.79
CA PHE A 213 -3.03 3.48 20.52
C PHE A 213 -4.35 3.46 21.30
N ALA A 214 -5.28 2.58 20.93
CA ALA A 214 -6.55 2.43 21.67
C ALA A 214 -6.50 1.30 22.73
N ASN A 215 -5.39 0.54 22.83
CA ASN A 215 -5.28 -0.58 23.76
C ASN A 215 -4.09 -0.42 24.71
N SER A 216 -4.38 -0.18 25.98
CA SER A 216 -3.38 0.07 27.03
C SER A 216 -2.39 -1.10 27.29
N ILE A 217 -2.66 -2.29 26.79
CA ILE A 217 -1.77 -3.45 26.93
C ILE A 217 -0.65 -3.49 25.88
N PHE A 218 -0.80 -2.80 24.73
CA PHE A 218 0.17 -2.86 23.66
C PHE A 218 1.17 -1.71 23.71
N GLU A 219 0.73 -0.47 23.65
CA GLU A 219 1.61 0.69 23.48
C GLU A 219 2.69 0.84 24.57
N PRO A 220 2.43 0.63 25.88
CA PRO A 220 3.48 0.67 26.91
C PRO A 220 4.60 -0.36 26.70
N ASN A 221 4.28 -1.47 26.02
CA ASN A 221 5.22 -2.55 25.71
C ASN A 221 5.82 -2.45 24.29
N TRP A 222 5.45 -1.41 23.52
CA TRP A 222 5.82 -1.25 22.12
C TRP A 222 7.14 -0.49 21.95
N ASN A 223 8.24 -1.07 22.50
CA ASN A 223 9.54 -0.43 22.51
C ASN A 223 10.68 -1.43 22.72
N SER A 224 11.93 -0.98 22.61
CA SER A 224 13.16 -1.76 22.75
C SER A 224 13.32 -2.48 24.09
N ARG A 225 12.57 -2.11 25.13
CA ARG A 225 12.61 -2.81 26.42
C ARG A 225 11.95 -4.19 26.33
N TYR A 226 10.89 -4.32 25.55
CA TYR A 226 10.05 -5.52 25.49
C TYR A 226 10.10 -6.24 24.14
N ILE A 227 10.32 -5.51 23.04
CA ILE A 227 10.39 -6.08 21.69
C ILE A 227 11.82 -6.49 21.38
N ASP A 228 12.00 -7.72 20.91
CA ASP A 228 13.27 -8.26 20.45
C ASP A 228 13.56 -7.87 19.01
N HIS A 229 12.59 -8.08 18.11
CA HIS A 229 12.67 -7.70 16.71
C HIS A 229 11.28 -7.64 16.06
N VAL A 230 11.24 -7.07 14.87
CA VAL A 230 10.04 -7.04 14.02
C VAL A 230 10.36 -7.65 12.66
N GLN A 231 9.44 -8.44 12.11
CA GLN A 231 9.55 -8.95 10.74
C GLN A 231 8.36 -8.48 9.92
N ILE A 232 8.60 -8.00 8.71
CA ILE A 232 7.59 -7.64 7.70
C ILE A 232 7.85 -8.51 6.48
N THR A 233 6.94 -9.40 6.17
CA THR A 233 7.05 -10.30 5.01
C THR A 233 5.95 -9.98 4.01
N CYS A 234 6.33 -9.76 2.74
CA CYS A 234 5.42 -9.68 1.61
C CYS A 234 5.81 -10.76 0.59
N ALA A 235 5.12 -11.87 0.62
CA ALA A 235 5.35 -13.00 -0.26
C ALA A 235 4.30 -13.02 -1.38
N GLU A 236 4.74 -13.21 -2.62
CA GLU A 236 3.89 -13.40 -3.78
C GLU A 236 4.23 -14.72 -4.48
N ASN A 237 3.21 -15.54 -4.73
CA ASN A 237 3.36 -16.82 -5.45
C ASN A 237 3.30 -16.68 -6.98
N LEU A 238 3.08 -15.46 -7.48
CA LEU A 238 3.10 -15.11 -8.90
C LEU A 238 4.48 -14.59 -9.30
N GLY A 239 4.87 -14.80 -10.56
CA GLY A 239 6.05 -14.24 -11.21
C GLY A 239 5.70 -13.05 -12.10
N MET A 240 6.11 -13.14 -13.38
CA MET A 240 5.94 -12.07 -14.37
C MET A 240 4.75 -12.32 -15.31
N GLU A 241 3.75 -13.08 -14.86
CA GLU A 241 2.58 -13.42 -15.65
C GLU A 241 1.83 -12.16 -16.15
N GLY A 242 1.17 -12.26 -17.29
CA GLY A 242 0.38 -11.19 -17.89
C GLY A 242 1.22 -10.08 -18.52
N GLY A 243 2.46 -10.36 -18.93
CA GLY A 243 3.35 -9.42 -19.63
C GLY A 243 3.98 -8.37 -18.72
N ARG A 244 3.99 -8.58 -17.41
CA ARG A 244 4.55 -7.64 -16.42
C ARG A 244 6.07 -7.62 -16.39
N GLY A 245 6.76 -8.58 -17.04
CA GLY A 245 8.21 -8.68 -17.05
C GLY A 245 8.90 -7.38 -17.46
N GLY A 246 8.45 -6.75 -18.53
CA GLY A 246 9.06 -5.50 -19.02
C GLY A 246 9.00 -4.33 -18.03
N TYR A 247 7.89 -4.15 -17.33
CA TYR A 247 7.79 -3.14 -16.27
C TYR A 247 8.65 -3.54 -15.06
N TYR A 248 8.51 -4.78 -14.60
CA TYR A 248 9.17 -5.22 -13.38
C TYR A 248 10.69 -5.26 -13.53
N ASP A 249 11.19 -5.56 -14.71
CA ASP A 249 12.62 -5.57 -15.02
C ASP A 249 13.28 -4.19 -14.92
N THR A 250 12.48 -3.13 -14.97
CA THR A 250 12.94 -1.76 -14.73
C THR A 250 12.77 -1.30 -13.30
N ALA A 251 11.87 -1.91 -12.53
CA ALA A 251 11.55 -1.49 -11.17
C ALA A 251 12.27 -2.32 -10.10
N GLY A 252 12.15 -3.64 -10.12
CA GLY A 252 12.65 -4.54 -9.07
C GLY A 252 11.80 -4.50 -7.79
N ALA A 253 12.08 -5.43 -6.89
CA ALA A 253 11.35 -5.54 -5.63
C ALA A 253 11.63 -4.35 -4.68
N LEU A 254 12.83 -3.81 -4.72
CA LEU A 254 13.23 -2.70 -3.86
C LEU A 254 12.39 -1.44 -4.14
N ARG A 255 12.25 -1.06 -5.40
CA ARG A 255 11.49 0.13 -5.82
C ARG A 255 9.99 -0.11 -5.84
N ASP A 256 9.55 -1.30 -6.35
CA ASP A 256 8.12 -1.57 -6.52
C ASP A 256 7.40 -1.83 -5.19
N MET A 257 8.10 -2.37 -4.18
CA MET A 257 7.48 -2.84 -2.94
C MET A 257 8.06 -2.22 -1.67
N VAL A 258 9.39 -2.11 -1.54
CA VAL A 258 10.02 -1.65 -0.30
C VAL A 258 9.87 -0.15 -0.12
N GLN A 259 10.19 0.63 -1.16
CA GLN A 259 10.17 2.09 -1.16
C GLN A 259 8.81 2.68 -0.76
N ASN A 260 7.76 1.95 -1.03
CA ASN A 260 6.38 2.36 -0.80
C ASN A 260 5.72 1.45 0.26
N HIS A 261 5.05 0.39 -0.15
CA HIS A 261 4.18 -0.44 0.70
C HIS A 261 4.83 -0.93 2.00
N LEU A 262 6.06 -1.45 1.93
CA LEU A 262 6.70 -2.02 3.12
C LEU A 262 7.22 -0.92 4.06
N PHE A 263 7.64 0.22 3.52
CA PHE A 263 7.95 1.38 4.35
C PHE A 263 6.69 2.00 4.98
N GLN A 264 5.53 1.97 4.30
CA GLN A 264 4.26 2.35 4.93
C GLN A 264 3.94 1.46 6.13
N LEU A 265 4.04 0.14 5.98
CA LEU A 265 3.83 -0.80 7.08
C LEU A 265 4.87 -0.60 8.20
N LEU A 266 6.14 -0.42 7.84
CA LEU A 266 7.22 -0.12 8.79
C LEU A 266 6.92 1.13 9.61
N THR A 267 6.49 2.22 8.96
CA THR A 267 6.19 3.48 9.65
C THR A 267 5.02 3.37 10.61
N LEU A 268 3.93 2.70 10.23
CA LEU A 268 2.78 2.46 11.11
C LEU A 268 3.14 1.63 12.35
N VAL A 269 4.05 0.67 12.18
CA VAL A 269 4.53 -0.15 13.31
C VAL A 269 5.47 0.65 14.21
N ALA A 270 6.33 1.51 13.64
CA ALA A 270 7.45 2.10 14.36
C ALA A 270 7.22 3.54 14.83
N MET A 271 6.19 4.25 14.35
CA MET A 271 5.94 5.64 14.71
C MET A 271 5.59 5.83 16.18
N GLU A 272 5.80 7.03 16.71
CA GLU A 272 5.27 7.45 18.01
C GLU A 272 3.75 7.66 17.91
N PRO A 273 3.03 7.60 19.05
CA PRO A 273 1.62 8.01 19.06
C PRO A 273 1.48 9.46 18.60
N PRO A 274 0.67 9.75 17.57
CA PRO A 274 0.42 11.13 17.16
C PRO A 274 -0.40 11.85 18.23
N THR A 275 -0.32 13.17 18.27
CA THR A 275 -1.08 14.00 19.23
C THR A 275 -2.59 13.96 19.02
N ASP A 276 -2.98 13.73 17.77
CA ASP A 276 -4.35 13.53 17.31
C ASP A 276 -4.35 12.69 16.02
N LEU A 277 -5.51 12.32 15.51
CA LEU A 277 -5.64 11.54 14.27
C LEU A 277 -5.77 12.40 13.01
N SER A 278 -5.39 13.69 13.06
CA SER A 278 -5.31 14.51 11.87
C SER A 278 -4.23 13.97 10.91
N ALA A 279 -4.44 14.21 9.62
CA ALA A 279 -3.53 13.73 8.59
C ALA A 279 -2.09 14.20 8.81
N ASP A 280 -1.89 15.45 9.22
CA ASP A 280 -0.54 16.00 9.43
C ASP A 280 0.13 15.38 10.66
N SER A 281 -0.58 15.24 11.78
CA SER A 281 -0.03 14.61 13.00
C SER A 281 0.42 13.17 12.73
N VAL A 282 -0.39 12.38 12.02
CA VAL A 282 -0.03 10.98 11.66
C VAL A 282 1.15 10.94 10.71
N ARG A 283 1.14 11.77 9.63
CA ARG A 283 2.22 11.78 8.63
C ARG A 283 3.53 12.31 9.18
N ASP A 284 3.50 13.25 10.14
CA ASP A 284 4.71 13.73 10.82
C ASP A 284 5.41 12.61 11.58
N GLU A 285 4.67 11.78 12.31
CA GLU A 285 5.26 10.64 13.02
C GLU A 285 5.82 9.58 12.06
N LYS A 286 5.13 9.31 10.94
CA LYS A 286 5.64 8.41 9.90
C LYS A 286 6.96 8.90 9.30
N VAL A 287 7.07 10.18 8.96
CA VAL A 287 8.29 10.78 8.40
C VAL A 287 9.46 10.69 9.37
N LYS A 288 9.23 10.88 10.68
CA LYS A 288 10.27 10.73 11.71
C LYS A 288 10.90 9.34 11.67
N VAL A 289 10.08 8.28 11.47
CA VAL A 289 10.61 6.90 11.36
C VAL A 289 11.57 6.76 10.18
N ILE A 290 11.15 7.22 8.98
CA ILE A 290 11.98 7.10 7.78
C ILE A 290 13.29 7.89 7.93
N ARG A 291 13.23 9.09 8.50
CA ARG A 291 14.42 9.91 8.75
C ARG A 291 15.36 9.31 9.79
N ALA A 292 14.84 8.50 10.70
CA ALA A 292 15.60 7.81 11.73
C ALA A 292 16.14 6.44 11.29
N LEU A 293 15.85 5.99 10.08
CA LEU A 293 16.48 4.79 9.52
C LEU A 293 17.99 5.00 9.46
N ARG A 294 18.74 4.04 10.03
CA ARG A 294 20.21 4.08 9.99
C ARG A 294 20.68 3.96 8.55
N PRO A 295 21.45 4.93 8.02
CA PRO A 295 21.91 4.91 6.65
C PRO A 295 22.76 3.67 6.33
N LEU A 296 22.58 3.08 5.17
CA LEU A 296 23.38 1.97 4.63
C LEU A 296 24.33 2.50 3.55
N VAL A 297 25.43 3.13 3.99
CA VAL A 297 26.36 3.82 3.09
C VAL A 297 27.44 2.86 2.57
N GLY A 298 27.52 2.76 1.25
CA GLY A 298 28.54 1.98 0.54
C GLY A 298 28.25 0.48 0.45
N PRO A 299 29.01 -0.23 -0.41
CA PRO A 299 28.74 -1.62 -0.77
C PRO A 299 28.89 -2.59 0.40
N GLU A 300 29.80 -2.33 1.34
CA GLU A 300 30.01 -3.19 2.51
C GLU A 300 28.80 -3.13 3.47
N ALA A 301 28.31 -1.94 3.80
CA ALA A 301 27.15 -1.77 4.67
C ALA A 301 25.89 -2.35 4.01
N VAL A 302 25.70 -2.12 2.70
CA VAL A 302 24.59 -2.70 1.94
C VAL A 302 24.73 -4.22 1.89
N GLY A 303 25.89 -4.79 1.52
CA GLY A 303 26.09 -6.24 1.43
C GLY A 303 25.89 -6.98 2.77
N LYS A 304 26.12 -6.31 3.90
CA LYS A 304 25.90 -6.88 5.24
C LYS A 304 24.43 -6.87 5.67
N ASN A 305 23.62 -5.94 5.15
CA ASN A 305 22.28 -5.69 5.65
C ASN A 305 21.18 -5.90 4.59
N VAL A 306 21.54 -6.10 3.32
CA VAL A 306 20.58 -6.24 2.22
C VAL A 306 20.98 -7.40 1.32
N ILE A 307 20.10 -8.36 1.20
CA ILE A 307 20.24 -9.51 0.31
C ILE A 307 19.29 -9.33 -0.86
N ARG A 308 19.81 -9.42 -2.09
CA ARG A 308 19.03 -9.41 -3.33
C ARG A 308 19.17 -10.72 -4.07
N ALA A 309 18.09 -11.18 -4.72
CA ALA A 309 18.14 -12.44 -5.44
C ALA A 309 17.18 -12.52 -6.62
N GLN A 310 17.46 -13.43 -7.55
CA GLN A 310 16.59 -13.82 -8.65
C GLN A 310 16.14 -15.28 -8.48
N TYR A 311 14.89 -15.58 -8.87
CA TYR A 311 14.44 -16.97 -8.84
C TYR A 311 14.94 -17.73 -10.06
N THR A 312 15.33 -18.98 -9.83
CA THR A 312 15.62 -19.99 -10.86
C THR A 312 14.37 -20.84 -11.09
N ALA A 313 14.43 -21.75 -12.08
CA ALA A 313 13.34 -22.69 -12.32
C ALA A 313 13.02 -23.50 -11.07
N GLY A 314 11.72 -23.80 -10.87
CA GLY A 314 11.22 -24.53 -9.71
C GLY A 314 9.74 -24.88 -9.84
N SER A 315 9.03 -25.00 -8.72
CA SER A 315 7.60 -25.31 -8.73
C SER A 315 6.87 -24.53 -7.64
N VAL A 316 5.75 -23.88 -8.01
CA VAL A 316 4.84 -23.18 -7.10
C VAL A 316 3.46 -23.79 -7.22
N ASP A 317 2.84 -24.21 -6.12
CA ASP A 317 1.53 -24.88 -6.08
C ASP A 317 1.43 -26.09 -7.05
N GLY A 318 2.56 -26.84 -7.22
CA GLY A 318 2.64 -27.99 -8.12
C GLY A 318 2.79 -27.64 -9.61
N VAL A 319 2.87 -26.35 -9.96
CA VAL A 319 3.06 -25.87 -11.33
C VAL A 319 4.53 -25.51 -11.56
N SER A 320 5.14 -26.10 -12.60
CA SER A 320 6.51 -25.76 -13.01
C SER A 320 6.62 -24.28 -13.40
N ARG A 321 7.68 -23.62 -12.95
CA ARG A 321 7.99 -22.21 -13.20
C ARG A 321 9.38 -22.09 -13.84
N VAL A 322 9.51 -21.17 -14.79
CA VAL A 322 10.80 -20.81 -15.37
C VAL A 322 11.59 -19.89 -14.42
N GLY A 323 12.87 -19.72 -14.66
CA GLY A 323 13.66 -18.72 -13.94
C GLY A 323 13.35 -17.30 -14.39
N TYR A 324 13.70 -16.31 -13.56
CA TYR A 324 13.38 -14.91 -13.80
C TYR A 324 13.82 -14.40 -15.17
N ARG A 325 15.04 -14.74 -15.60
CA ARG A 325 15.59 -14.30 -16.90
C ARG A 325 14.98 -15.01 -18.10
N GLN A 326 14.18 -16.05 -17.90
CA GLN A 326 13.40 -16.74 -18.93
C GLN A 326 11.95 -16.29 -19.00
N GLU A 327 11.53 -15.38 -18.12
CA GLU A 327 10.17 -14.82 -18.15
C GLU A 327 9.97 -13.90 -19.38
N ASP A 328 8.72 -13.81 -19.84
CA ASP A 328 8.37 -12.95 -20.99
C ASP A 328 8.73 -11.49 -20.72
N ARG A 329 9.37 -10.84 -21.69
CA ARG A 329 9.83 -9.43 -21.65
C ARG A 329 10.84 -9.10 -20.54
N VAL A 330 11.47 -10.06 -19.91
CA VAL A 330 12.62 -9.87 -19.05
C VAL A 330 13.90 -9.94 -19.88
N ASN A 331 14.85 -9.03 -19.65
CA ASN A 331 16.15 -9.10 -20.29
C ASN A 331 16.91 -10.35 -19.82
N PRO A 332 17.42 -11.23 -20.72
CA PRO A 332 18.21 -12.40 -20.33
C PRO A 332 19.46 -12.07 -19.49
N GLU A 333 20.00 -10.86 -19.61
CA GLU A 333 21.14 -10.35 -18.83
C GLU A 333 20.71 -9.46 -17.65
N SER A 334 19.43 -9.49 -17.28
CA SER A 334 18.90 -8.66 -16.21
C SER A 334 19.64 -8.83 -14.89
N LYS A 335 19.87 -7.70 -14.23
CA LYS A 335 20.40 -7.61 -12.86
C LYS A 335 19.35 -7.10 -11.88
N THR A 336 18.09 -7.08 -12.28
CA THR A 336 16.96 -6.67 -11.43
C THR A 336 16.62 -7.78 -10.44
N GLU A 337 16.29 -7.41 -9.25
CA GLU A 337 15.99 -8.30 -8.14
C GLU A 337 14.48 -8.49 -7.94
N PRO A 338 13.89 -9.66 -8.20
CA PRO A 338 12.54 -10.02 -7.78
C PRO A 338 12.41 -10.41 -6.30
N PHE A 339 13.52 -10.47 -5.57
CA PHE A 339 13.55 -10.74 -4.15
C PHE A 339 14.53 -9.82 -3.44
N VAL A 340 14.09 -9.26 -2.30
CA VAL A 340 14.95 -8.48 -1.40
C VAL A 340 14.66 -8.86 0.05
N ALA A 341 15.70 -9.03 0.86
CA ALA A 341 15.62 -9.08 2.31
C ALA A 341 16.51 -7.99 2.92
N LEU A 342 16.00 -7.26 3.89
CA LEU A 342 16.69 -6.14 4.54
C LEU A 342 16.70 -6.31 6.06
N ARG A 343 17.79 -5.91 6.68
CA ARG A 343 17.92 -5.69 8.11
C ARG A 343 18.07 -4.19 8.36
N LEU A 344 17.07 -3.57 8.95
CA LEU A 344 16.99 -2.14 9.20
C LEU A 344 17.10 -1.84 10.69
N MET A 345 17.71 -0.71 11.01
CA MET A 345 17.77 -0.17 12.37
C MET A 345 17.15 1.23 12.37
N ILE A 346 16.39 1.52 13.42
CA ILE A 346 15.74 2.83 13.60
C ILE A 346 16.40 3.50 14.81
N ASP A 347 17.13 4.59 14.58
CA ASP A 347 17.92 5.28 15.60
C ASP A 347 17.05 6.27 16.39
N THR A 348 16.11 5.72 17.15
CA THR A 348 15.28 6.44 18.13
C THR A 348 15.39 5.78 19.50
N TRP A 349 15.03 6.51 20.57
CA TRP A 349 14.99 5.94 21.92
C TRP A 349 14.06 4.72 22.03
N ARG A 350 12.95 4.74 21.29
CA ARG A 350 11.99 3.64 21.27
C ARG A 350 12.58 2.35 20.70
N TRP A 351 13.39 2.46 19.65
CA TRP A 351 13.80 1.32 18.82
C TRP A 351 15.28 1.00 18.85
N GLN A 352 16.07 1.72 19.67
CA GLN A 352 17.50 1.48 19.74
C GLN A 352 17.81 0.01 20.05
N GLY A 353 18.58 -0.64 19.17
CA GLY A 353 18.99 -2.04 19.30
C GLY A 353 17.96 -3.05 18.83
N VAL A 354 16.78 -2.65 18.35
CA VAL A 354 15.75 -3.53 17.80
C VAL A 354 15.89 -3.57 16.28
N PRO A 355 16.25 -4.71 15.66
CA PRO A 355 16.27 -4.85 14.22
C PRO A 355 14.86 -5.04 13.66
N PHE A 356 14.63 -4.43 12.49
CA PHE A 356 13.47 -4.64 11.66
C PHE A 356 13.89 -5.41 10.42
N TYR A 357 13.37 -6.63 10.24
CA TYR A 357 13.65 -7.45 9.08
C TYR A 357 12.49 -7.33 8.09
N ILE A 358 12.82 -6.98 6.87
CA ILE A 358 11.83 -6.90 5.78
C ILE A 358 12.23 -7.89 4.71
N ARG A 359 11.30 -8.70 4.21
CA ARG A 359 11.50 -9.47 2.98
C ARG A 359 10.31 -9.36 2.06
N VAL A 360 10.61 -9.30 0.78
CA VAL A 360 9.64 -9.34 -0.31
C VAL A 360 10.19 -10.21 -1.43
N GLY A 361 9.32 -10.97 -2.11
CA GLY A 361 9.77 -11.77 -3.23
C GLY A 361 8.61 -12.31 -4.07
N LYS A 362 8.95 -12.59 -5.33
CA LYS A 362 8.09 -13.26 -6.32
C LYS A 362 8.37 -14.75 -6.33
N GLN A 363 7.44 -15.55 -6.89
CA GLN A 363 7.55 -17.01 -6.95
C GLN A 363 7.90 -17.66 -5.59
N LEU A 364 7.40 -17.09 -4.49
CA LEU A 364 7.49 -17.67 -3.15
C LEU A 364 6.38 -18.73 -2.96
N PRO A 365 6.46 -19.60 -1.93
CA PRO A 365 5.54 -20.74 -1.78
C PRO A 365 4.06 -20.34 -1.68
N LYS A 366 3.74 -19.15 -1.21
CA LYS A 366 2.36 -18.67 -1.11
C LYS A 366 2.27 -17.15 -1.10
N LYS A 367 1.06 -16.63 -1.42
CA LYS A 367 0.76 -15.21 -1.26
C LYS A 367 0.44 -14.91 0.20
N ALA A 368 1.23 -14.02 0.82
CA ALA A 368 0.96 -13.55 2.18
C ALA A 368 1.68 -12.22 2.45
N THR A 369 1.00 -11.29 3.11
CA THR A 369 1.64 -10.11 3.70
C THR A 369 1.31 -10.09 5.17
N GLU A 370 2.33 -10.13 6.02
CA GLU A 370 2.16 -10.06 7.47
C GLU A 370 3.28 -9.28 8.15
N ILE A 371 2.96 -8.76 9.31
CA ILE A 371 3.88 -8.18 10.26
C ILE A 371 3.91 -9.09 11.49
N SER A 372 5.09 -9.49 11.95
CA SER A 372 5.24 -10.20 13.22
C SER A 372 6.14 -9.41 14.16
N VAL A 373 5.61 -9.14 15.34
CA VAL A 373 6.32 -8.47 16.44
C VAL A 373 6.69 -9.51 17.47
N HIS A 374 7.98 -9.69 17.65
CA HIS A 374 8.55 -10.71 18.54
C HIS A 374 8.97 -10.06 19.84
N PHE A 375 8.41 -10.52 20.95
CA PHE A 375 8.74 -10.01 22.27
C PHE A 375 9.98 -10.72 22.84
N LYS A 376 10.73 -10.02 23.64
CA LYS A 376 11.87 -10.59 24.35
C LYS A 376 11.42 -11.76 25.20
N LYS A 377 12.27 -12.78 25.27
CA LYS A 377 12.03 -13.93 26.13
C LYS A 377 11.98 -13.47 27.60
N PRO A 378 11.07 -14.00 28.41
CA PRO A 378 11.06 -13.73 29.84
C PRO A 378 12.38 -14.18 30.47
N PRO A 379 12.84 -13.52 31.55
CA PRO A 379 14.00 -14.02 32.31
C PRO A 379 13.74 -15.44 32.80
N GLN A 380 14.81 -16.18 33.12
CA GLN A 380 14.68 -17.54 33.64
C GLN A 380 13.72 -17.55 34.82
N VAL A 381 12.61 -18.26 34.64
CA VAL A 381 11.57 -18.43 35.64
C VAL A 381 11.52 -19.92 36.03
N PRO A 382 10.88 -20.30 37.13
CA PRO A 382 10.77 -21.69 37.60
C PRO A 382 10.32 -22.74 36.59
N PHE A 383 9.74 -22.31 35.45
CA PHE A 383 9.29 -23.17 34.37
C PHE A 383 10.37 -23.44 33.28
N ALA A 384 11.56 -22.89 33.40
CA ALA A 384 12.61 -22.89 32.36
C ALA A 384 13.34 -24.23 32.17
N THR A 385 12.93 -25.27 32.85
CA THR A 385 13.52 -26.63 32.71
C THR A 385 13.07 -27.36 31.43
N SER A 386 12.04 -26.87 30.72
CA SER A 386 11.61 -27.49 29.47
C SER A 386 12.35 -26.86 28.27
N THR A 387 12.87 -27.69 27.39
CA THR A 387 13.50 -27.28 26.13
C THR A 387 12.55 -26.45 25.25
N MET A 388 11.24 -26.58 25.43
CA MET A 388 10.21 -25.82 24.74
C MET A 388 10.22 -24.31 25.10
N LEU A 389 10.56 -23.95 26.34
CA LEU A 389 10.62 -22.57 26.77
C LEU A 389 11.80 -21.79 26.18
N ARG A 390 12.86 -22.50 25.78
CA ARG A 390 14.02 -21.85 25.16
C ARG A 390 13.72 -21.26 23.80
N ASN A 391 12.72 -21.78 23.07
CA ASN A 391 12.39 -21.41 21.70
C ASN A 391 11.01 -20.75 21.55
N SER A 392 10.28 -20.52 22.65
CA SER A 392 8.94 -19.97 22.61
C SER A 392 8.95 -18.52 23.11
N GLU A 393 8.91 -17.60 22.20
CA GLU A 393 8.68 -16.18 22.44
C GLU A 393 7.20 -15.84 22.21
N ASN A 394 6.69 -14.83 22.93
CA ASN A 394 5.40 -14.28 22.62
C ASN A 394 5.50 -13.53 21.29
N THR A 395 4.55 -13.74 20.40
CA THR A 395 4.57 -13.12 19.08
C THR A 395 3.19 -12.58 18.75
N LEU A 396 3.12 -11.30 18.41
CA LEU A 396 1.94 -10.69 17.83
C LEU A 396 2.09 -10.71 16.29
N VAL A 397 1.12 -11.26 15.60
CA VAL A 397 1.09 -11.36 14.14
C VAL A 397 -0.08 -10.56 13.61
N ILE A 398 0.19 -9.61 12.72
CA ILE A 398 -0.80 -8.81 12.02
C ILE A 398 -0.79 -9.26 10.56
N ARG A 399 -1.86 -9.93 10.13
CA ARG A 399 -2.03 -10.40 8.76
C ARG A 399 -2.72 -9.35 7.93
N ILE A 400 -2.03 -8.84 6.92
CA ILE A 400 -2.51 -7.80 6.01
C ILE A 400 -3.28 -8.41 4.83
N GLN A 401 -2.84 -9.57 4.34
CA GLN A 401 -3.49 -10.35 3.26
C GLN A 401 -2.93 -11.78 3.20
N PRO A 402 -3.72 -12.76 2.67
CA PRO A 402 -5.09 -12.66 2.22
C PRO A 402 -6.11 -12.70 3.37
N ASP A 403 -5.79 -13.39 4.47
CA ASP A 403 -6.66 -13.61 5.63
C ASP A 403 -6.43 -12.52 6.67
N GLU A 404 -7.09 -11.38 6.50
CA GLU A 404 -6.96 -10.22 7.38
C GLU A 404 -7.29 -10.57 8.84
N GLY A 405 -6.40 -10.17 9.76
CA GLY A 405 -6.60 -10.46 11.18
C GLY A 405 -5.37 -10.30 12.05
N ILE A 406 -5.53 -10.57 13.33
CA ILE A 406 -4.50 -10.46 14.35
C ILE A 406 -4.43 -11.76 15.13
N ALA A 407 -3.22 -12.24 15.38
CA ALA A 407 -2.99 -13.41 16.22
C ALA A 407 -1.92 -13.13 17.28
N LEU A 408 -2.23 -13.47 18.52
CA LEU A 408 -1.29 -13.41 19.63
C LEU A 408 -0.91 -14.83 20.05
N ARG A 409 0.38 -15.16 20.02
CA ARG A 409 0.93 -16.41 20.52
C ARG A 409 1.47 -16.21 21.93
N ILE A 410 0.96 -16.98 22.86
CA ILE A 410 1.33 -16.95 24.29
C ILE A 410 1.57 -18.36 24.81
N LEU A 411 2.21 -18.46 25.96
CA LEU A 411 2.45 -19.73 26.64
C LEU A 411 1.33 -19.99 27.66
N CYS A 412 0.77 -21.19 27.63
CA CYS A 412 -0.23 -21.65 28.60
C CYS A 412 0.14 -23.02 29.15
N LYS A 413 -0.24 -23.28 30.40
CA LYS A 413 -0.08 -24.60 31.02
C LYS A 413 -1.05 -25.59 30.38
N GLN A 414 -0.54 -26.76 29.99
CA GLN A 414 -1.40 -27.84 29.49
C GLN A 414 -2.23 -28.41 30.65
N PRO A 415 -3.54 -28.62 30.48
CA PRO A 415 -4.37 -29.28 31.49
C PRO A 415 -3.88 -30.70 31.79
N GLY A 416 -3.96 -31.13 33.08
CA GLY A 416 -3.66 -32.51 33.52
C GLY A 416 -2.18 -32.86 33.71
N GLN A 417 -1.24 -32.00 33.26
CA GLN A 417 0.20 -32.24 33.47
C GLN A 417 0.82 -31.16 34.37
N ALA A 418 1.65 -31.58 35.32
CA ALA A 418 2.10 -30.70 36.43
C ALA A 418 2.86 -29.45 35.93
N GLN A 419 3.70 -29.54 34.91
CA GLN A 419 4.57 -28.45 34.46
C GLN A 419 4.75 -28.38 32.93
N ASN A 420 3.84 -28.94 32.14
CA ASN A 420 3.94 -28.85 30.69
C ASN A 420 3.32 -27.56 30.18
N VAL A 421 4.14 -26.70 29.54
CA VAL A 421 3.76 -25.43 28.97
C VAL A 421 3.75 -25.57 27.46
N GLN A 422 2.65 -25.14 26.82
CA GLN A 422 2.49 -25.14 25.36
C GLN A 422 2.20 -23.74 24.84
N GLN A 423 2.63 -23.46 23.60
CA GLN A 423 2.27 -22.27 22.90
C GLN A 423 0.83 -22.38 22.36
N VAL A 424 -0.03 -21.44 22.74
CA VAL A 424 -1.39 -21.31 22.24
C VAL A 424 -1.53 -20.05 21.41
N LYS A 425 -2.52 -20.03 20.51
CA LYS A 425 -2.81 -18.93 19.62
C LYS A 425 -4.20 -18.35 19.92
N MET A 426 -4.24 -17.07 20.24
CA MET A 426 -5.48 -16.28 20.25
C MET A 426 -5.60 -15.65 18.86
N ASP A 427 -6.66 -15.95 18.12
CA ASP A 427 -6.81 -15.59 16.71
C ASP A 427 -8.08 -14.76 16.50
N PHE A 428 -7.89 -13.55 16.01
CA PHE A 428 -8.96 -12.66 15.57
C PHE A 428 -8.91 -12.54 14.03
N ARG A 429 -10.04 -12.73 13.37
CA ARG A 429 -10.18 -12.53 11.92
C ARG A 429 -11.34 -11.58 11.63
N TYR A 430 -11.11 -10.62 10.73
CA TYR A 430 -12.12 -9.63 10.38
C TYR A 430 -13.38 -10.27 9.82
N SER A 431 -13.23 -11.19 8.87
CA SER A 431 -14.36 -11.87 8.21
C SER A 431 -15.31 -12.59 9.16
N SER A 432 -14.74 -13.28 10.17
CA SER A 432 -15.56 -14.02 11.15
C SER A 432 -16.10 -13.15 12.28
N SER A 433 -15.41 -12.05 12.62
CA SER A 433 -15.78 -11.22 13.78
C SER A 433 -16.79 -10.13 13.41
N PHE A 434 -16.72 -9.58 12.21
CA PHE A 434 -17.62 -8.52 11.75
C PHE A 434 -18.67 -8.99 10.73
N GLY A 435 -18.60 -10.25 10.28
CA GLY A 435 -19.60 -10.83 9.36
C GLY A 435 -19.69 -10.17 7.98
N LYS A 436 -18.75 -9.27 7.65
CA LYS A 436 -18.69 -8.55 6.36
C LYS A 436 -17.29 -8.64 5.78
N ALA A 437 -17.21 -8.76 4.46
CA ALA A 437 -15.94 -8.62 3.75
C ALA A 437 -15.43 -7.18 3.87
N SER A 438 -14.13 -7.02 4.15
CA SER A 438 -13.49 -5.70 4.17
C SER A 438 -13.67 -4.98 2.83
N PRO A 439 -13.92 -3.65 2.82
CA PRO A 439 -13.90 -2.85 1.59
C PRO A 439 -12.55 -3.01 0.86
N GLU A 440 -12.57 -2.90 -0.46
CA GLU A 440 -11.30 -2.81 -1.19
C GLU A 440 -10.61 -1.48 -0.88
N ALA A 441 -9.27 -1.50 -0.89
CA ALA A 441 -8.46 -0.33 -0.58
C ALA A 441 -8.85 0.92 -1.40
N TYR A 442 -9.17 0.75 -2.67
CA TYR A 442 -9.58 1.87 -3.55
C TYR A 442 -10.92 2.48 -3.16
N GLU A 443 -11.88 1.71 -2.62
CA GLU A 443 -13.15 2.24 -2.12
C GLU A 443 -12.88 3.26 -1.00
N ARG A 444 -12.03 2.89 -0.05
CA ARG A 444 -11.66 3.74 1.09
C ARG A 444 -10.88 4.98 0.63
N LEU A 445 -9.84 4.80 -0.17
CA LEU A 445 -8.99 5.91 -0.62
C LEU A 445 -9.75 6.93 -1.48
N LEU A 446 -10.68 6.50 -2.32
CA LEU A 446 -11.52 7.40 -3.09
C LEU A 446 -12.44 8.23 -2.19
N LEU A 447 -13.09 7.60 -1.21
CA LEU A 447 -13.93 8.30 -0.23
C LEU A 447 -13.12 9.31 0.58
N ASP A 448 -11.93 8.95 1.06
CA ASP A 448 -11.07 9.84 1.84
C ASP A 448 -10.60 11.03 1.00
N ALA A 449 -10.21 10.82 -0.27
CA ALA A 449 -9.83 11.92 -1.17
C ALA A 449 -11.01 12.87 -1.44
N MET A 450 -12.23 12.34 -1.62
CA MET A 450 -13.44 13.15 -1.76
C MET A 450 -13.77 13.90 -0.47
N ALA A 451 -13.62 13.29 0.68
CA ALA A 451 -13.86 13.91 1.99
C ALA A 451 -12.76 14.91 2.40
N GLY A 452 -11.54 14.81 1.81
CA GLY A 452 -10.41 15.67 2.19
C GLY A 452 -9.53 15.08 3.29
N ASP A 453 -9.69 13.82 3.60
CA ASP A 453 -8.86 13.13 4.56
C ASP A 453 -7.60 12.57 3.88
N ALA A 454 -6.45 13.15 4.19
CA ALA A 454 -5.16 12.76 3.63
C ALA A 454 -4.36 11.80 4.55
N THR A 455 -4.96 11.26 5.60
CA THR A 455 -4.30 10.39 6.59
C THR A 455 -3.69 9.14 5.97
N LEU A 456 -4.36 8.55 4.98
CA LEU A 456 -3.95 7.32 4.28
C LEU A 456 -3.16 7.58 3.00
N PHE A 457 -2.62 8.80 2.82
CA PHE A 457 -1.85 9.16 1.62
C PHE A 457 -0.45 9.61 1.98
N ALA A 458 0.51 9.23 1.14
CA ALA A 458 1.90 9.59 1.35
C ALA A 458 2.13 11.09 1.11
N ARG A 459 2.86 11.74 2.04
CA ARG A 459 3.24 13.13 1.93
C ARG A 459 4.53 13.28 1.12
N ARG A 460 4.74 14.44 0.52
CA ARG A 460 5.91 14.77 -0.31
C ARG A 460 7.24 14.38 0.37
N ASP A 461 7.43 14.81 1.61
CA ASP A 461 8.68 14.58 2.35
C ASP A 461 8.87 13.11 2.75
N GLU A 462 7.80 12.36 2.98
CA GLU A 462 7.84 10.92 3.21
C GLU A 462 8.39 10.20 1.96
N VAL A 463 7.83 10.49 0.79
CA VAL A 463 8.30 9.94 -0.50
C VAL A 463 9.77 10.26 -0.76
N GLU A 464 10.18 11.53 -0.57
CA GLU A 464 11.55 11.95 -0.81
C GLU A 464 12.55 11.31 0.16
N ASN A 465 12.20 11.18 1.45
CA ASN A 465 13.08 10.52 2.43
C ASN A 465 13.16 9.01 2.20
N ALA A 466 12.07 8.37 1.78
CA ALA A 466 12.08 6.97 1.38
C ALA A 466 13.02 6.74 0.18
N TRP A 467 12.91 7.54 -0.88
CA TRP A 467 13.82 7.47 -2.03
C TRP A 467 15.27 7.74 -1.65
N LYS A 468 15.52 8.71 -0.77
CA LYS A 468 16.89 8.98 -0.29
C LYS A 468 17.54 7.73 0.32
N PHE A 469 16.79 6.95 1.09
CA PHE A 469 17.29 5.71 1.68
C PHE A 469 17.50 4.62 0.62
N ILE A 470 16.56 4.47 -0.29
CA ILE A 470 16.61 3.45 -1.35
C ILE A 470 17.74 3.73 -2.36
N ASP A 471 17.97 4.99 -2.72
CA ASP A 471 19.03 5.37 -3.66
C ASP A 471 20.44 4.99 -3.15
N GLU A 472 20.68 4.99 -1.86
CA GLU A 472 21.97 4.52 -1.28
C GLU A 472 22.19 3.04 -1.56
N ILE A 473 21.14 2.22 -1.47
CA ILE A 473 21.20 0.79 -1.79
C ILE A 473 21.42 0.58 -3.29
N GLU A 474 20.66 1.29 -4.12
CA GLU A 474 20.76 1.25 -5.59
C GLU A 474 22.16 1.70 -6.07
N HIS A 475 22.73 2.74 -5.45
CA HIS A 475 24.07 3.18 -5.75
C HIS A 475 25.11 2.10 -5.46
N ALA A 476 24.99 1.41 -4.30
CA ALA A 476 25.88 0.32 -3.96
C ALA A 476 25.78 -0.86 -4.94
N TRP A 477 24.59 -1.11 -5.50
CA TRP A 477 24.36 -2.21 -6.44
C TRP A 477 24.82 -1.91 -7.87
N HIS A 478 24.71 -0.66 -8.32
CA HIS A 478 24.84 -0.31 -9.73
C HIS A 478 26.02 0.62 -10.05
N LYS A 479 26.53 1.35 -9.05
CA LYS A 479 27.61 2.34 -9.27
C LYS A 479 28.89 2.04 -8.49
N SER A 480 28.93 0.94 -7.75
CA SER A 480 30.14 0.52 -7.01
C SER A 480 31.04 -0.34 -7.90
N ASP A 481 32.34 -0.22 -7.72
CA ASP A 481 33.35 -1.11 -8.34
C ASP A 481 33.28 -2.54 -7.81
N ASN A 482 32.75 -2.72 -6.59
CA ASN A 482 32.56 -4.03 -5.98
C ASN A 482 31.11 -4.16 -5.45
N PRO A 483 30.13 -4.35 -6.32
CA PRO A 483 28.73 -4.41 -5.92
C PRO A 483 28.43 -5.67 -5.08
N PRO A 484 27.54 -5.59 -4.10
CA PRO A 484 27.02 -6.75 -3.38
C PRO A 484 26.46 -7.82 -4.35
N THR A 485 26.65 -9.08 -3.98
CA THR A 485 26.29 -10.25 -4.79
C THR A 485 24.79 -10.28 -5.11
N MET A 486 24.46 -10.68 -6.35
CA MET A 486 23.13 -11.16 -6.71
C MET A 486 23.06 -12.66 -6.42
N HIS A 487 22.15 -13.06 -5.53
CA HIS A 487 21.93 -14.46 -5.16
C HIS A 487 20.83 -15.09 -6.02
N GLU A 488 20.62 -16.39 -5.84
CA GLU A 488 19.58 -17.15 -6.56
C GLU A 488 18.77 -18.00 -5.57
N TYR A 489 17.49 -18.25 -5.90
CA TYR A 489 16.64 -19.15 -5.17
C TYR A 489 15.70 -19.92 -6.10
N PRO A 490 15.39 -21.21 -5.84
CA PRO A 490 14.40 -21.95 -6.63
C PRO A 490 13.00 -21.35 -6.46
N ALA A 491 12.25 -21.19 -7.56
CA ALA A 491 10.84 -20.86 -7.48
C ALA A 491 10.10 -21.85 -6.58
N GLY A 492 9.25 -21.34 -5.67
CA GLY A 492 8.57 -22.13 -4.64
C GLY A 492 9.33 -22.27 -3.33
N SER A 493 10.54 -21.71 -3.20
CA SER A 493 11.25 -21.59 -1.92
C SER A 493 11.01 -20.23 -1.25
N TRP A 494 11.39 -20.09 0.03
CA TRP A 494 11.23 -18.84 0.79
C TRP A 494 12.31 -17.79 0.54
N GLY A 495 13.04 -17.90 -0.54
CA GLY A 495 14.14 -17.01 -0.91
C GLY A 495 15.51 -17.70 -0.80
N PRO A 496 16.61 -16.97 -1.01
CA PRO A 496 17.96 -17.50 -0.93
C PRO A 496 18.35 -17.79 0.51
N LYS A 497 19.29 -18.73 0.71
CA LYS A 497 19.83 -19.09 2.02
C LYS A 497 20.43 -17.88 2.76
N GLU A 498 21.04 -16.98 2.04
CA GLU A 498 21.65 -15.76 2.57
C GLU A 498 20.64 -14.84 3.26
N ALA A 499 19.37 -14.90 2.85
CA ALA A 499 18.29 -14.20 3.57
C ALA A 499 18.00 -14.82 4.94
N ASP A 500 18.16 -16.16 5.09
CA ASP A 500 18.09 -16.81 6.41
C ASP A 500 19.32 -16.49 7.24
N ASP A 501 20.50 -16.49 6.63
CA ASP A 501 21.77 -16.21 7.29
C ASP A 501 21.82 -14.77 7.84
N LEU A 502 21.11 -13.83 7.18
CA LEU A 502 20.95 -12.45 7.67
C LEU A 502 20.32 -12.41 9.08
N LEU A 503 19.33 -13.24 9.37
CA LEU A 503 18.69 -13.32 10.69
C LEU A 503 19.49 -14.21 11.66
N ARG A 504 20.05 -15.31 11.14
CA ARG A 504 20.87 -16.25 11.95
C ARG A 504 22.10 -15.58 12.53
N ALA A 505 22.69 -14.61 11.84
CA ALA A 505 23.80 -13.82 12.36
C ALA A 505 23.44 -13.06 13.66
N ASP A 506 22.16 -12.76 13.88
CA ASP A 506 21.65 -12.15 15.10
C ASP A 506 20.98 -13.19 16.03
N GLY A 507 21.11 -14.51 15.76
CA GLY A 507 20.49 -15.58 16.53
C GLY A 507 18.97 -15.69 16.35
N ARG A 508 18.44 -15.27 15.21
CA ARG A 508 17.01 -15.22 14.88
C ARG A 508 16.70 -16.03 13.64
N GLU A 509 15.43 -16.26 13.40
CA GLU A 509 14.91 -16.97 12.22
C GLU A 509 13.67 -16.28 11.66
N TRP A 510 13.43 -16.45 10.35
CA TRP A 510 12.17 -16.01 9.77
C TRP A 510 11.01 -16.82 10.35
N ARG A 511 9.95 -16.10 10.67
CA ARG A 511 8.71 -16.74 11.02
C ARG A 511 8.19 -17.55 9.82
N LEU A 512 7.79 -18.80 10.07
CA LEU A 512 7.09 -19.61 9.08
C LEU A 512 5.64 -19.10 8.94
N LEU A 513 5.24 -18.81 7.71
CA LEU A 513 3.93 -18.28 7.35
C LEU A 513 2.88 -19.36 7.19
#